data_ed6c1059f3e2047bff169290186d5913
#
_entry.id   ed6c1059f3e2047bff169290186d5913
#
_cell.length_a   1.000
_cell.length_b   1.000
_cell.length_c   1.000
_cell.angle_alpha   90.00
_cell.angle_beta   90.00
_cell.angle_gamma   90.00
#
_symmetry.space_group_name_H-M   'P 1'
#
loop_
_entity.id
_entity.type
_entity.pdbx_description
1 polymer ?
#
loop_
_entity_poly.entity_id
_entity_poly.type
_entity_poly.pdbx_seq_one_letter_code
_entity_poly.pdbx_strand_id
1 'polypeptide(L)'
;NPKMVTVLAPIVAYIFTFMCGTGHIIYSLLPVINEIAIETGVRPERPISASIVSSQQAITACPISAATVGILAFMAEATNYTKVNIFTLLIVCVPATLIGTIVAAIAVIKKGKELADDPEFQARVEAGLIEDFSKKVKEEKKVSKEAKISVTIFLIAMVGIVLLGAVSGLVPTLADGSKLPLTTVIEIFMLVAAAAMILLTKLDSNKVLDQPVFRTGMFAVVLAFGLCW
;
A
#
# COMPACT_ATOMS: atom_id res chain seq x y z
N ASN A 1 4.18 -15.26 -19.29
CA ASN A 1 4.49 -16.42 -18.45
C ASN A 1 3.58 -16.40 -17.23
N PRO A 2 2.61 -17.33 -17.12
CA PRO A 2 1.62 -17.32 -16.02
C PRO A 2 2.26 -17.24 -14.62
N LYS A 3 3.39 -17.92 -14.42
CA LYS A 3 4.11 -17.90 -13.13
C LYS A 3 4.63 -16.52 -12.72
N MET A 4 4.88 -15.64 -13.67
CA MET A 4 5.35 -14.28 -13.37
C MET A 4 4.28 -13.46 -12.66
N VAL A 5 2.99 -13.65 -12.94
CA VAL A 5 1.91 -12.91 -12.27
C VAL A 5 1.92 -13.20 -10.78
N THR A 6 2.11 -14.49 -10.41
CA THR A 6 2.15 -14.90 -8.99
C THR A 6 3.31 -14.26 -8.22
N VAL A 7 4.43 -13.93 -8.91
CA VAL A 7 5.60 -13.30 -8.27
C VAL A 7 5.54 -11.77 -8.35
N LEU A 8 5.14 -11.23 -9.51
CA LEU A 8 5.14 -9.78 -9.71
C LEU A 8 4.01 -9.06 -8.94
N ALA A 9 2.82 -9.67 -8.87
CA ALA A 9 1.71 -9.03 -8.19
C ALA A 9 2.01 -8.73 -6.69
N PRO A 10 2.57 -9.66 -5.89
CA PRO A 10 2.99 -9.36 -4.52
C PRO A 10 4.06 -8.27 -4.42
N ILE A 11 5.02 -8.24 -5.34
CA ILE A 11 6.07 -7.21 -5.36
C ILE A 11 5.46 -5.84 -5.66
N VAL A 12 4.55 -5.77 -6.63
CA VAL A 12 3.82 -4.54 -6.96
C VAL A 12 2.98 -4.09 -5.77
N ALA A 13 2.24 -5.00 -5.12
CA ALA A 13 1.47 -4.70 -3.92
C ALA A 13 2.35 -4.18 -2.77
N TYR A 14 3.53 -4.78 -2.58
CA TYR A 14 4.53 -4.32 -1.62
C TYR A 14 4.95 -2.88 -1.91
N ILE A 15 5.37 -2.60 -3.15
CA ILE A 15 5.85 -1.26 -3.55
C ILE A 15 4.75 -0.21 -3.35
N PHE A 16 3.53 -0.49 -3.80
CA PHE A 16 2.42 0.46 -3.62
C PHE A 16 2.11 0.71 -2.15
N THR A 17 2.09 -0.33 -1.31
CA THR A 17 1.87 -0.18 0.12
C THR A 17 3.01 0.57 0.81
N PHE A 18 4.25 0.25 0.45
CA PHE A 18 5.43 0.97 0.93
C PHE A 18 5.35 2.47 0.59
N MET A 19 4.94 2.81 -0.62
CA MET A 19 4.79 4.20 -1.06
C MET A 19 3.63 4.92 -0.39
N CYS A 20 2.49 4.24 -0.20
CA CYS A 20 1.28 4.84 0.36
C CYS A 20 1.24 4.85 1.89
N GLY A 21 2.08 4.07 2.56
CA GLY A 21 2.12 3.97 4.03
C GLY A 21 0.93 3.27 4.65
N THR A 22 0.04 2.67 3.85
CA THR A 22 -1.16 1.99 4.31
C THR A 22 -1.45 0.71 3.53
N GLY A 23 -1.85 -0.35 4.26
CA GLY A 23 -2.28 -1.61 3.65
C GLY A 23 -3.62 -1.55 2.91
N HIS A 24 -4.40 -0.48 3.07
CA HIS A 24 -5.69 -0.35 2.39
C HIS A 24 -5.57 -0.23 0.87
N ILE A 25 -4.41 0.14 0.35
CA ILE A 25 -4.14 0.20 -1.09
C ILE A 25 -4.36 -1.16 -1.78
N ILE A 26 -4.22 -2.26 -1.04
CA ILE A 26 -4.42 -3.60 -1.57
C ILE A 26 -5.84 -3.79 -2.13
N TYR A 27 -6.87 -3.19 -1.52
CA TYR A 27 -8.25 -3.30 -1.99
C TYR A 27 -8.44 -2.74 -3.40
N SER A 28 -7.65 -1.74 -3.80
CA SER A 28 -7.67 -1.21 -5.16
C SER A 28 -6.91 -2.09 -6.15
N LEU A 29 -5.95 -2.88 -5.67
CA LEU A 29 -5.13 -3.77 -6.49
C LEU A 29 -5.76 -5.15 -6.70
N LEU A 30 -6.53 -5.65 -5.72
CA LEU A 30 -7.11 -7.00 -5.78
C LEU A 30 -7.96 -7.25 -7.03
N PRO A 31 -8.86 -6.36 -7.46
CA PRO A 31 -9.63 -6.57 -8.69
C PRO A 31 -8.75 -6.70 -9.93
N VAL A 32 -7.70 -5.85 -10.02
CA VAL A 32 -6.76 -5.86 -11.13
C VAL A 32 -5.92 -7.14 -11.14
N ILE A 33 -5.43 -7.56 -9.96
CA ILE A 33 -4.68 -8.83 -9.82
C ILE A 33 -5.55 -10.02 -10.20
N ASN A 34 -6.82 -10.01 -9.78
CA ASN A 34 -7.78 -11.06 -10.13
C ASN A 34 -8.00 -11.15 -11.64
N GLU A 35 -8.26 -10.01 -12.29
CA GLU A 35 -8.47 -9.94 -13.74
C GLU A 35 -7.25 -10.46 -14.51
N ILE A 36 -6.05 -9.97 -14.18
CA ILE A 36 -4.79 -10.42 -14.84
C ILE A 36 -4.54 -11.91 -14.59
N ALA A 37 -4.83 -12.41 -13.38
CA ALA A 37 -4.65 -13.83 -13.06
C ALA A 37 -5.55 -14.71 -13.94
N ILE A 38 -6.83 -14.37 -14.05
CA ILE A 38 -7.80 -15.11 -14.88
C ILE A 38 -7.42 -15.02 -16.36
N GLU A 39 -7.09 -13.84 -16.89
CA GLU A 39 -6.66 -13.64 -18.27
C GLU A 39 -5.41 -14.46 -18.63
N THR A 40 -4.53 -14.70 -17.67
CA THR A 40 -3.28 -15.47 -17.85
C THR A 40 -3.42 -16.94 -17.50
N GLY A 41 -4.62 -17.40 -17.13
CA GLY A 41 -4.91 -18.79 -16.76
C GLY A 41 -4.34 -19.19 -15.38
N VAL A 42 -3.90 -18.21 -14.59
CA VAL A 42 -3.38 -18.43 -13.23
C VAL A 42 -4.54 -18.44 -12.24
N ARG A 43 -4.52 -19.40 -11.32
CA ARG A 43 -5.47 -19.44 -10.21
C ARG A 43 -5.36 -18.18 -9.36
N PRO A 44 -6.40 -17.33 -9.27
CA PRO A 44 -6.32 -16.00 -8.65
C PRO A 44 -5.91 -16.01 -7.19
N GLU A 45 -6.27 -17.06 -6.44
CA GLU A 45 -5.94 -17.17 -5.02
C GLU A 45 -4.43 -17.15 -4.74
N ARG A 46 -3.60 -17.56 -5.72
CA ARG A 46 -2.14 -17.55 -5.58
C ARG A 46 -1.60 -16.11 -5.51
N PRO A 47 -1.73 -15.28 -6.56
CA PRO A 47 -1.22 -13.92 -6.51
C PRO A 47 -1.98 -13.05 -5.51
N ILE A 48 -3.27 -13.27 -5.29
CA ILE A 48 -4.07 -12.51 -4.34
C ILE A 48 -3.58 -12.74 -2.90
N SER A 49 -3.46 -13.99 -2.45
CA SER A 49 -3.02 -14.30 -1.08
C SER A 49 -1.62 -13.78 -0.80
N ALA A 50 -0.69 -14.00 -1.74
CA ALA A 50 0.66 -13.49 -1.62
C ALA A 50 0.71 -11.95 -1.60
N SER A 51 -0.11 -11.28 -2.40
CA SER A 51 -0.17 -9.82 -2.45
C SER A 51 -0.74 -9.21 -1.18
N ILE A 52 -1.75 -9.84 -0.57
CA ILE A 52 -2.30 -9.42 0.72
C ILE A 52 -1.21 -9.50 1.81
N VAL A 53 -0.51 -10.63 1.91
CA VAL A 53 0.58 -10.80 2.88
C VAL A 53 1.68 -9.78 2.65
N SER A 54 2.09 -9.59 1.40
CA SER A 54 3.13 -8.63 1.02
C SER A 54 2.76 -7.19 1.38
N SER A 55 1.53 -6.80 1.11
CA SER A 55 1.01 -5.49 1.47
C SER A 55 1.05 -5.26 2.98
N GLN A 56 0.63 -6.24 3.79
CA GLN A 56 0.69 -6.11 5.26
C GLN A 56 2.13 -6.05 5.78
N GLN A 57 3.06 -6.79 5.19
CA GLN A 57 4.47 -6.72 5.56
C GLN A 57 5.10 -5.38 5.18
N ALA A 58 4.73 -4.80 4.04
CA ALA A 58 5.24 -3.53 3.57
C ALA A 58 4.92 -2.35 4.51
N ILE A 59 3.86 -2.43 5.30
CA ILE A 59 3.50 -1.41 6.30
C ILE A 59 4.64 -1.23 7.31
N THR A 60 5.24 -2.33 7.78
CA THR A 60 6.34 -2.27 8.77
C THR A 60 7.66 -1.77 8.18
N ALA A 61 7.81 -1.84 6.88
CA ALA A 61 8.96 -1.32 6.15
C ALA A 61 8.76 0.12 5.64
N CYS A 62 7.54 0.66 5.73
CA CYS A 62 7.24 1.99 5.21
C CYS A 62 7.60 3.08 6.22
N PRO A 63 8.40 4.10 5.82
CA PRO A 63 8.83 5.16 6.74
C PRO A 63 7.70 6.07 7.23
N ILE A 64 6.60 6.15 6.49
CA ILE A 64 5.44 7.01 6.79
C ILE A 64 4.27 6.26 7.41
N SER A 65 4.40 4.96 7.62
CA SER A 65 3.31 4.18 8.21
C SER A 65 3.17 4.45 9.70
N ALA A 66 1.93 4.43 10.20
CA ALA A 66 1.64 4.59 11.61
C ALA A 66 2.35 3.54 12.49
N ALA A 67 2.52 2.31 11.98
CA ALA A 67 3.22 1.23 12.67
C ALA A 67 4.70 1.57 12.89
N THR A 68 5.40 1.99 11.84
CA THR A 68 6.83 2.36 11.90
C THR A 68 7.05 3.56 12.80
N VAL A 69 6.22 4.58 12.66
CA VAL A 69 6.30 5.81 13.46
C VAL A 69 5.99 5.53 14.93
N GLY A 70 4.97 4.70 15.21
CA GLY A 70 4.62 4.28 16.56
C GLY A 70 5.74 3.50 17.26
N ILE A 71 6.37 2.55 16.56
CA ILE A 71 7.53 1.81 17.11
C ILE A 71 8.68 2.77 17.44
N LEU A 72 8.98 3.73 16.55
CA LEU A 72 10.04 4.71 16.80
C LEU A 72 9.73 5.58 18.03
N ALA A 73 8.49 5.99 18.23
CA ALA A 73 8.06 6.75 19.39
C ALA A 73 8.26 5.94 20.69
N PHE A 74 7.82 4.70 20.72
CA PHE A 74 8.03 3.80 21.87
C PHE A 74 9.53 3.52 22.16
N MET A 75 10.32 3.36 21.10
CA MET A 75 11.77 3.16 21.26
C MET A 75 12.47 4.40 21.78
N ALA A 76 12.01 5.60 21.41
CA ALA A 76 12.56 6.86 21.91
C ALA A 76 12.31 7.06 23.41
N GLU A 77 11.18 6.57 23.92
CA GLU A 77 10.84 6.59 25.37
C GLU A 77 11.67 5.57 26.16
N ALA A 78 12.09 4.48 25.55
CA ALA A 78 12.89 3.46 26.20
C ALA A 78 14.36 3.91 26.32
N THR A 79 14.85 4.06 27.56
CA THR A 79 16.17 4.61 27.89
C THR A 79 17.36 3.94 27.20
N ASN A 80 17.19 2.69 26.73
CA ASN A 80 18.26 1.90 26.10
C ASN A 80 18.32 2.02 24.57
N TYR A 81 17.34 2.71 23.92
CA TYR A 81 17.20 2.74 22.46
C TYR A 81 17.32 4.16 21.85
N THR A 82 18.01 5.07 22.52
CA THR A 82 18.16 6.49 22.09
C THR A 82 18.88 6.68 20.75
N LYS A 83 19.57 5.65 20.24
CA LYS A 83 20.27 5.68 18.94
C LYS A 83 19.47 5.13 17.78
N VAL A 84 18.26 4.58 18.01
CA VAL A 84 17.42 4.03 16.96
C VAL A 84 16.73 5.19 16.24
N ASN A 85 16.91 5.22 14.93
CA ASN A 85 16.26 6.16 14.04
C ASN A 85 15.55 5.41 12.92
N ILE A 86 14.79 6.12 12.10
CA ILE A 86 14.02 5.54 11.00
C ILE A 86 14.89 4.71 10.05
N PHE A 87 16.13 5.13 9.78
CA PHE A 87 17.04 4.39 8.88
C PHE A 87 17.51 3.07 9.47
N THR A 88 17.86 3.06 10.76
CA THR A 88 18.22 1.81 11.46
C THR A 88 17.08 0.81 11.41
N LEU A 89 15.83 1.27 11.54
CA LEU A 89 14.67 0.41 11.43
C LEU A 89 14.47 -0.09 10.00
N LEU A 90 14.54 0.80 9.01
CA LEU A 90 14.32 0.46 7.60
C LEU A 90 15.39 -0.47 7.03
N ILE A 91 16.66 -0.32 7.43
CA ILE A 91 17.76 -1.22 7.01
C ILE A 91 17.46 -2.68 7.40
N VAL A 92 16.75 -2.91 8.50
CA VAL A 92 16.35 -4.24 8.94
C VAL A 92 15.02 -4.65 8.32
N CYS A 93 13.99 -3.79 8.42
CA CYS A 93 12.64 -4.13 8.01
C CYS A 93 12.47 -4.31 6.50
N VAL A 94 13.10 -3.45 5.67
CA VAL A 94 12.96 -3.52 4.22
C VAL A 94 13.50 -4.84 3.65
N PRO A 95 14.75 -5.27 3.92
CA PRO A 95 15.24 -6.55 3.42
C PRO A 95 14.44 -7.73 3.96
N ALA A 96 14.11 -7.73 5.26
CA ALA A 96 13.39 -8.84 5.90
C ALA A 96 12.01 -9.04 5.26
N THR A 97 11.24 -7.97 5.09
CA THR A 97 9.89 -8.04 4.51
C THR A 97 9.90 -8.31 3.01
N LEU A 98 10.90 -7.82 2.26
CA LEU A 98 11.08 -8.17 0.85
C LEU A 98 11.40 -9.66 0.66
N ILE A 99 12.31 -10.21 1.48
CA ILE A 99 12.60 -11.64 1.46
C ILE A 99 11.33 -12.43 1.80
N GLY A 100 10.59 -12.02 2.84
CA GLY A 100 9.31 -12.62 3.22
C GLY A 100 8.30 -12.60 2.07
N THR A 101 8.18 -11.49 1.35
CA THR A 101 7.33 -11.35 0.16
C THR A 101 7.72 -12.34 -0.94
N ILE A 102 9.01 -12.45 -1.25
CA ILE A 102 9.51 -13.37 -2.29
C ILE A 102 9.25 -14.81 -1.88
N VAL A 103 9.55 -15.17 -0.63
CA VAL A 103 9.31 -16.52 -0.09
C VAL A 103 7.81 -16.87 -0.15
N ALA A 104 6.94 -15.96 0.26
CA ALA A 104 5.48 -16.16 0.19
C ALA A 104 5.01 -16.38 -1.25
N ALA A 105 5.50 -15.57 -2.20
CA ALA A 105 5.19 -15.72 -3.62
C ALA A 105 5.63 -17.07 -4.17
N ILE A 106 6.87 -17.51 -3.87
CA ILE A 106 7.39 -18.79 -4.30
C ILE A 106 6.58 -19.94 -3.69
N ALA A 107 6.21 -19.85 -2.42
CA ALA A 107 5.47 -20.89 -1.72
C ALA A 107 4.08 -21.17 -2.33
N VAL A 108 3.46 -20.17 -2.95
CA VAL A 108 2.12 -20.32 -3.54
C VAL A 108 2.13 -20.64 -5.05
N ILE A 109 3.27 -20.53 -5.75
CA ILE A 109 3.37 -20.73 -7.22
C ILE A 109 2.74 -22.05 -7.68
N LYS A 110 2.93 -23.12 -6.92
CA LYS A 110 2.48 -24.47 -7.27
C LYS A 110 1.24 -24.92 -6.49
N LYS A 111 0.60 -24.04 -5.70
CA LYS A 111 -0.57 -24.44 -4.93
C LYS A 111 -1.84 -24.46 -5.78
N GLY A 112 -2.58 -25.57 -5.68
CA GLY A 112 -3.84 -25.78 -6.40
C GLY A 112 -3.63 -26.15 -7.88
N LYS A 113 -4.74 -26.41 -8.58
CA LYS A 113 -4.78 -26.71 -10.02
C LYS A 113 -4.71 -25.42 -10.84
N GLU A 114 -4.23 -25.47 -12.06
CA GLU A 114 -4.39 -24.36 -13.01
C GLU A 114 -5.88 -24.23 -13.39
N LEU A 115 -6.31 -23.04 -13.84
CA LEU A 115 -7.72 -22.79 -14.18
C LEU A 115 -8.22 -23.69 -15.31
N ALA A 116 -7.36 -24.04 -16.25
CA ALA A 116 -7.69 -24.94 -17.34
C ALA A 116 -7.99 -26.38 -16.87
N ASP A 117 -7.36 -26.81 -15.78
CA ASP A 117 -7.45 -28.16 -15.21
C ASP A 117 -8.46 -28.24 -14.03
N ASP A 118 -9.11 -27.11 -13.69
CA ASP A 118 -10.07 -27.05 -12.60
C ASP A 118 -11.51 -27.23 -13.11
N PRO A 119 -12.13 -28.42 -12.89
CA PRO A 119 -13.46 -28.71 -13.41
C PRO A 119 -14.55 -27.83 -12.79
N GLU A 120 -14.37 -27.35 -11.55
CA GLU A 120 -15.33 -26.46 -10.90
C GLU A 120 -15.30 -25.07 -11.55
N PHE A 121 -14.11 -24.57 -11.87
CA PHE A 121 -13.96 -23.30 -12.58
C PHE A 121 -14.56 -23.38 -13.97
N GLN A 122 -14.29 -24.45 -14.73
CA GLN A 122 -14.82 -24.64 -16.08
C GLN A 122 -16.36 -24.74 -16.06
N ALA A 123 -16.92 -25.48 -15.12
CA ALA A 123 -18.39 -25.57 -14.97
C ALA A 123 -19.04 -24.20 -14.68
N ARG A 124 -18.37 -23.34 -13.90
CA ARG A 124 -18.86 -21.98 -13.62
C ARG A 124 -18.77 -21.05 -14.84
N VAL A 125 -17.75 -21.21 -15.66
CA VAL A 125 -17.61 -20.47 -16.94
C VAL A 125 -18.70 -20.92 -17.92
N GLU A 126 -18.93 -22.25 -18.07
CA GLU A 126 -19.98 -22.80 -18.92
C GLU A 126 -21.37 -22.39 -18.47
N ALA A 127 -21.60 -22.29 -17.15
CA ALA A 127 -22.84 -21.80 -16.57
C ALA A 127 -23.04 -20.27 -16.69
N GLY A 128 -22.07 -19.54 -17.26
CA GLY A 128 -22.12 -18.07 -17.39
C GLY A 128 -22.05 -17.31 -16.07
N LEU A 129 -21.64 -17.98 -14.97
CA LEU A 129 -21.50 -17.38 -13.64
C LEU A 129 -20.20 -16.59 -13.50
N ILE A 130 -19.21 -16.88 -14.32
CA ILE A 130 -17.95 -16.17 -14.40
C ILE A 130 -17.83 -15.63 -15.82
N GLU A 131 -17.64 -14.31 -15.95
CA GLU A 131 -17.37 -13.71 -17.25
C GLU A 131 -16.05 -14.28 -17.82
N ASP A 132 -16.09 -14.67 -19.08
CA ASP A 132 -14.88 -15.08 -19.81
C ASP A 132 -14.04 -13.85 -20.12
N PHE A 133 -13.13 -13.50 -19.19
CA PHE A 133 -12.25 -12.33 -19.28
C PHE A 133 -11.29 -12.43 -20.47
N SER A 134 -11.08 -13.63 -21.03
CA SER A 134 -10.24 -13.81 -22.23
C SER A 134 -10.81 -13.10 -23.45
N LYS A 135 -12.11 -12.79 -23.43
CA LYS A 135 -12.83 -12.10 -24.52
C LYS A 135 -13.00 -10.59 -24.32
N LYS A 136 -12.70 -10.04 -23.13
CA LYS A 136 -12.74 -8.60 -22.90
C LYS A 136 -11.61 -7.91 -23.66
N VAL A 137 -11.97 -7.16 -24.69
CA VAL A 137 -11.07 -6.21 -25.34
C VAL A 137 -10.64 -5.20 -24.28
N LYS A 138 -9.32 -5.09 -24.04
CA LYS A 138 -8.75 -4.10 -23.12
C LYS A 138 -9.12 -2.69 -23.61
N GLU A 139 -10.10 -2.07 -22.98
CA GLU A 139 -10.21 -0.62 -23.02
C GLU A 139 -9.00 -0.06 -22.26
N GLU A 140 -8.01 0.42 -23.00
CA GLU A 140 -6.91 1.22 -22.43
C GLU A 140 -7.50 2.48 -21.78
N LYS A 141 -7.81 2.42 -20.49
CA LYS A 141 -8.17 3.60 -19.72
C LYS A 141 -6.94 4.51 -19.65
N LYS A 142 -6.92 5.52 -20.49
CA LYS A 142 -5.87 6.56 -20.45
C LYS A 142 -5.90 7.21 -19.08
N VAL A 143 -4.77 7.13 -18.36
CA VAL A 143 -4.61 7.80 -17.06
C VAL A 143 -4.82 9.30 -17.25
N SER A 144 -5.76 9.88 -16.52
CA SER A 144 -6.09 11.30 -16.61
C SER A 144 -4.91 12.18 -16.16
N LYS A 145 -4.90 13.44 -16.62
CA LYS A 145 -3.87 14.41 -16.19
C LYS A 145 -3.96 14.67 -14.69
N GLU A 146 -5.16 14.75 -14.17
CA GLU A 146 -5.48 14.97 -12.75
C GLU A 146 -4.90 13.83 -11.87
N ALA A 147 -5.06 12.58 -12.31
CA ALA A 147 -4.48 11.43 -11.62
C ALA A 147 -2.94 11.49 -11.57
N LYS A 148 -2.29 11.88 -12.68
CA LYS A 148 -0.84 12.05 -12.71
C LYS A 148 -0.37 13.15 -11.77
N ILE A 149 -1.07 14.30 -11.75
CA ILE A 149 -0.77 15.42 -10.84
C ILE A 149 -0.90 14.95 -9.38
N SER A 150 -1.99 14.27 -9.02
CA SER A 150 -2.21 13.77 -7.66
C SER A 150 -1.11 12.81 -7.21
N VAL A 151 -0.73 11.85 -8.06
CA VAL A 151 0.38 10.92 -7.77
C VAL A 151 1.70 11.68 -7.60
N THR A 152 1.97 12.66 -8.45
CA THR A 152 3.21 13.46 -8.35
C THR A 152 3.27 14.25 -7.05
N ILE A 153 2.17 14.91 -6.64
CA ILE A 153 2.08 15.65 -5.37
C ILE A 153 2.35 14.70 -4.20
N PHE A 154 1.70 13.52 -4.22
CA PHE A 154 1.88 12.52 -3.17
C PHE A 154 3.33 12.03 -3.07
N LEU A 155 3.97 11.74 -4.20
CA LEU A 155 5.37 11.32 -4.24
C LEU A 155 6.33 12.39 -3.71
N ILE A 156 6.09 13.66 -4.06
CA ILE A 156 6.88 14.79 -3.54
C ILE A 156 6.73 14.88 -2.03
N ALA A 157 5.51 14.78 -1.50
CA ALA A 157 5.27 14.80 -0.05
C ALA A 157 5.98 13.63 0.64
N MET A 158 5.91 12.43 0.09
CA MET A 158 6.57 11.25 0.63
C MET A 158 8.09 11.40 0.67
N VAL A 159 8.70 11.89 -0.42
CA VAL A 159 10.14 12.15 -0.47
C VAL A 159 10.53 13.23 0.56
N GLY A 160 9.73 14.29 0.70
CA GLY A 160 9.93 15.32 1.71
C GLY A 160 9.95 14.77 3.13
N ILE A 161 8.98 13.90 3.48
CA ILE A 161 8.91 13.25 4.80
C ILE A 161 10.17 12.39 5.04
N VAL A 162 10.56 11.59 4.06
CA VAL A 162 11.75 10.74 4.17
C VAL A 162 13.01 11.57 4.36
N LEU A 163 13.18 12.65 3.61
CA LEU A 163 14.33 13.55 3.74
C LEU A 163 14.38 14.23 5.11
N LEU A 164 13.26 14.72 5.62
CA LEU A 164 13.18 15.33 6.95
C LEU A 164 13.41 14.30 8.06
N GLY A 165 12.92 13.09 7.90
CA GLY A 165 13.20 11.98 8.83
C GLY A 165 14.67 11.54 8.79
N ALA A 166 15.30 11.66 7.61
CA ALA A 166 16.69 11.30 7.36
C ALA A 166 17.69 12.28 7.94
N VAL A 167 17.44 13.54 7.69
CA VAL A 167 18.39 14.62 8.01
C VAL A 167 17.82 15.44 9.14
N SER A 168 18.19 15.07 10.37
CA SER A 168 17.68 15.73 11.58
C SER A 168 17.98 17.24 11.65
N GLY A 169 18.91 17.74 10.84
CA GLY A 169 19.20 19.16 10.69
C GLY A 169 18.18 19.95 9.85
N LEU A 170 17.36 19.27 9.05
CA LEU A 170 16.31 19.89 8.23
C LEU A 170 14.99 20.04 8.98
N VAL A 171 14.82 19.35 10.10
CA VAL A 171 13.57 19.42 10.89
C VAL A 171 13.50 20.78 11.59
N PRO A 172 12.37 21.52 11.43
CA PRO A 172 12.19 22.79 12.11
C PRO A 172 12.25 22.64 13.64
N THR A 173 12.85 23.61 14.30
CA THR A 173 12.85 23.72 15.76
C THR A 173 11.67 24.59 16.20
N LEU A 174 10.99 24.17 17.25
CA LEU A 174 9.94 24.92 17.89
C LEU A 174 10.52 26.06 18.74
N ALA A 175 9.65 26.96 19.21
CA ALA A 175 10.05 28.11 20.02
C ALA A 175 10.70 27.73 21.36
N ASP A 176 10.48 26.52 21.84
CA ASP A 176 11.07 25.96 23.07
C ASP A 176 12.43 25.28 22.81
N GLY A 177 12.94 25.33 21.56
CA GLY A 177 14.20 24.70 21.15
C GLY A 177 14.11 23.19 20.85
N SER A 178 12.96 22.57 21.04
CA SER A 178 12.71 21.16 20.66
C SER A 178 12.53 21.02 19.15
N LYS A 179 12.83 19.83 18.61
CA LYS A 179 12.53 19.52 17.19
C LYS A 179 11.11 19.05 17.03
N LEU A 180 10.52 19.38 15.89
CA LEU A 180 9.19 18.93 15.55
C LEU A 180 9.15 17.38 15.50
N PRO A 181 8.20 16.71 16.20
CA PRO A 181 8.07 15.26 16.11
C PRO A 181 7.82 14.79 14.68
N LEU A 182 8.41 13.67 14.28
CA LEU A 182 8.25 13.12 12.93
C LEU A 182 6.77 12.83 12.58
N THR A 183 5.97 12.43 13.58
CA THR A 183 4.50 12.26 13.44
C THR A 183 3.84 13.52 12.94
N THR A 184 4.14 14.66 13.58
CA THR A 184 3.58 15.97 13.20
C THR A 184 4.06 16.42 11.83
N VAL A 185 5.31 16.12 11.46
CA VAL A 185 5.83 16.37 10.10
C VAL A 185 5.02 15.60 9.09
N ILE A 186 4.75 14.30 9.32
CA ILE A 186 3.94 13.45 8.42
C ILE A 186 2.53 14.02 8.29
N GLU A 187 1.88 14.37 9.40
CA GLU A 187 0.53 14.95 9.41
C GLU A 187 0.45 16.24 8.57
N ILE A 188 1.39 17.16 8.77
CA ILE A 188 1.46 18.42 8.02
C ILE A 188 1.63 18.14 6.52
N PHE A 189 2.59 17.29 6.13
CA PHE A 189 2.86 16.99 4.73
C PHE A 189 1.66 16.32 4.04
N MET A 190 1.00 15.39 4.73
CA MET A 190 -0.18 14.70 4.17
C MET A 190 -1.38 15.65 4.04
N LEU A 191 -1.62 16.53 5.01
CA LEU A 191 -2.69 17.53 4.93
C LEU A 191 -2.43 18.55 3.81
N VAL A 192 -1.19 19.03 3.68
CA VAL A 192 -0.80 19.96 2.61
C VAL A 192 -0.92 19.28 1.23
N ALA A 193 -0.46 18.03 1.12
CA ALA A 193 -0.60 17.26 -0.11
C ALA A 193 -2.07 17.05 -0.50
N ALA A 194 -2.93 16.68 0.45
CA ALA A 194 -4.36 16.52 0.21
C ALA A 194 -5.01 17.83 -0.25
N ALA A 195 -4.72 18.95 0.42
CA ALA A 195 -5.21 20.27 0.04
C ALA A 195 -4.73 20.67 -1.37
N ALA A 196 -3.45 20.45 -1.67
CA ALA A 196 -2.88 20.73 -2.99
C ALA A 196 -3.52 19.87 -4.09
N MET A 197 -3.79 18.59 -3.83
CA MET A 197 -4.49 17.73 -4.77
C MET A 197 -5.89 18.26 -5.07
N ILE A 198 -6.68 18.58 -4.05
CA ILE A 198 -8.05 19.11 -4.22
C ILE A 198 -8.04 20.41 -5.04
N LEU A 199 -7.14 21.33 -4.69
CA LEU A 199 -7.08 22.64 -5.35
C LEU A 199 -6.59 22.57 -6.81
N LEU A 200 -5.52 21.79 -7.06
CA LEU A 200 -4.89 21.73 -8.39
C LEU A 200 -5.65 20.81 -9.36
N THR A 201 -6.30 19.78 -8.88
CA THR A 201 -7.07 18.87 -9.74
C THR A 201 -8.56 19.22 -9.79
N LYS A 202 -8.99 20.25 -9.05
CA LYS A 202 -10.41 20.64 -8.93
C LYS A 202 -11.32 19.47 -8.60
N LEU A 203 -10.82 18.59 -7.75
CA LEU A 203 -11.51 17.36 -7.36
C LEU A 203 -12.76 17.72 -6.55
N ASP A 204 -13.88 17.11 -6.92
CA ASP A 204 -15.10 17.23 -6.14
C ASP A 204 -14.92 16.46 -4.82
N SER A 205 -14.83 17.17 -3.71
CA SER A 205 -14.64 16.60 -2.38
C SER A 205 -15.74 15.62 -1.97
N ASN A 206 -16.97 15.79 -2.48
CA ASN A 206 -18.05 14.83 -2.23
C ASN A 206 -17.75 13.46 -2.81
N LYS A 207 -17.10 13.39 -3.98
CA LYS A 207 -16.69 12.12 -4.60
C LYS A 207 -15.60 11.39 -3.81
N VAL A 208 -14.81 12.11 -3.02
CA VAL A 208 -13.81 11.51 -2.12
C VAL A 208 -14.50 10.75 -1.00
N LEU A 209 -15.56 11.32 -0.43
CA LEU A 209 -16.34 10.70 0.66
C LEU A 209 -17.01 9.39 0.22
N ASP A 210 -17.34 9.27 -1.06
CA ASP A 210 -17.99 8.08 -1.63
C ASP A 210 -17.01 6.96 -1.97
N GLN A 211 -15.69 7.22 -1.94
CA GLN A 211 -14.70 6.20 -2.26
C GLN A 211 -14.64 5.10 -1.19
N PRO A 212 -14.62 3.82 -1.59
CA PRO A 212 -14.54 2.70 -0.64
C PRO A 212 -13.35 2.80 0.31
N VAL A 213 -12.19 3.25 -0.19
CA VAL A 213 -10.96 3.41 0.60
C VAL A 213 -11.15 4.46 1.70
N PHE A 214 -11.81 5.59 1.40
CA PHE A 214 -12.10 6.63 2.39
C PHE A 214 -13.04 6.10 3.47
N ARG A 215 -14.14 5.45 3.09
CA ARG A 215 -15.12 4.88 4.03
C ARG A 215 -14.47 3.85 4.96
N THR A 216 -13.64 2.95 4.41
CA THR A 216 -12.92 1.95 5.20
C THR A 216 -11.92 2.59 6.16
N GLY A 217 -11.20 3.61 5.71
CA GLY A 217 -10.28 4.38 6.55
C GLY A 217 -10.99 5.08 7.70
N MET A 218 -12.11 5.76 7.44
CA MET A 218 -12.91 6.40 8.47
C MET A 218 -13.50 5.41 9.48
N PHE A 219 -13.95 4.25 8.99
CA PHE A 219 -14.43 3.17 9.87
C PHE A 219 -13.31 2.66 10.80
N ALA A 220 -12.10 2.48 10.28
CA ALA A 220 -10.94 2.09 11.07
C ALA A 220 -10.58 3.14 12.13
N VAL A 221 -10.65 4.44 11.80
CA VAL A 221 -10.45 5.53 12.76
C VAL A 221 -11.48 5.46 13.89
N VAL A 222 -12.76 5.34 13.54
CA VAL A 222 -13.86 5.27 14.55
C VAL A 222 -13.69 4.05 15.45
N LEU A 223 -13.31 2.88 14.90
CA LEU A 223 -13.04 1.68 15.71
C LEU A 223 -11.84 1.87 16.63
N ALA A 224 -10.73 2.41 16.12
CA ALA A 224 -9.53 2.63 16.92
C ALA A 224 -9.81 3.57 18.09
N PHE A 225 -10.47 4.69 17.85
CA PHE A 225 -10.86 5.63 18.92
C PHE A 225 -11.92 5.03 19.87
N GLY A 226 -12.88 4.26 19.34
CA GLY A 226 -13.94 3.65 20.16
C GLY A 226 -13.45 2.48 21.05
N LEU A 227 -12.35 1.83 20.67
CA LEU A 227 -11.77 0.72 21.46
C LEU A 227 -10.69 1.17 22.44
N CYS A 228 -10.10 2.37 22.25
CA CYS A 228 -9.04 2.90 23.09
C CYS A 228 -9.59 3.80 24.24
N TRP A 229 -10.88 3.98 24.33
CA TRP A 229 -11.61 4.64 25.41
C TRP A 229 -12.53 3.62 26.07
#